data_a65cc6726d34c7a493562b184c5bf69d
#
_entry.id   a65cc6726d34c7a493562b184c5bf69d
#
_cell.length_a   1.000
_cell.length_b   1.000
_cell.length_c   1.000
_cell.angle_alpha   90.00
_cell.angle_beta   90.00
_cell.angle_gamma   90.00
#
_symmetry.space_group_name_H-M   'P 1'
#
loop_
_entity.id
_entity.type
_entity.pdbx_description
1 polymer ?
#
loop_
_entity_poly.entity_id
_entity_poly.type
_entity_poly.pdbx_seq_one_letter_code
_entity_poly.pdbx_strand_id
1 'polypeptide(L)'
;MSGIFANAVDSIKMGIEDYALDTPARALSAVRNFYAGVLLLGKEVLIRAAPLADPNDVIGAKYAPVPDGKGGVDHVIEGYQTVDFNTLSKRFKDFNIPIDTKGLQELNGLRNHIEHRYTDQPAQAVREAIARAFPITVAMFQQAGEHPADVLGESWPIMLDVRALYEAELARCRATLAEVNWVSATVAEKHLRCQECGSDLIEQRDSVNTDQEALALVCRSCGAEPDWDDAIVDAVDRALSNEAYDRFKDAGESGPIYDCPACERHAYIDREDACAACGEAFDYETECMRCSNGIPLEDALAGFDEGLCSYCTHIMGKDD
;
A
#
# COMPACT_ATOMS: atom_id res chain seq x y z
N MET A 1 33.96 -1.36 -2.42
CA MET A 1 32.51 -1.53 -2.65
C MET A 1 32.25 -2.95 -3.08
N SER A 2 31.21 -3.61 -2.55
CA SER A 2 30.77 -4.91 -3.11
C SER A 2 30.24 -4.73 -4.53
N GLY A 3 30.29 -5.78 -5.36
CA GLY A 3 29.77 -5.71 -6.71
C GLY A 3 28.25 -5.45 -6.76
N ILE A 4 27.50 -5.92 -5.73
CA ILE A 4 26.05 -5.69 -5.59
C ILE A 4 25.79 -4.21 -5.30
N PHE A 5 26.55 -3.59 -4.40
CA PHE A 5 26.40 -2.17 -4.07
C PHE A 5 26.70 -1.27 -5.27
N ALA A 6 27.78 -1.53 -5.99
CA ALA A 6 28.12 -0.75 -7.18
C ALA A 6 26.99 -0.83 -8.22
N ASN A 7 26.49 -2.03 -8.53
CA ASN A 7 25.36 -2.22 -9.44
C ASN A 7 24.07 -1.54 -8.95
N ALA A 8 23.83 -1.53 -7.63
CA ALA A 8 22.69 -0.83 -7.03
C ALA A 8 22.76 0.67 -7.31
N VAL A 9 23.93 1.26 -7.02
CA VAL A 9 24.17 2.70 -7.23
C VAL A 9 24.02 3.08 -8.69
N ASP A 10 24.65 2.35 -9.59
CA ASP A 10 24.59 2.62 -11.03
C ASP A 10 23.15 2.54 -11.55
N SER A 11 22.39 1.50 -11.14
CA SER A 11 20.99 1.35 -11.54
C SER A 11 20.12 2.47 -10.98
N ILE A 12 20.32 2.90 -9.74
CA ILE A 12 19.60 4.04 -9.14
C ILE A 12 19.92 5.32 -9.91
N LYS A 13 21.19 5.61 -10.21
CA LYS A 13 21.59 6.78 -11.00
C LYS A 13 20.94 6.79 -12.37
N MET A 14 21.01 5.67 -13.12
CA MET A 14 20.32 5.54 -14.40
C MET A 14 18.82 5.79 -14.30
N GLY A 15 18.18 5.27 -13.25
CA GLY A 15 16.76 5.52 -12.99
C GLY A 15 16.44 6.99 -12.75
N ILE A 16 17.30 7.73 -12.02
CA ILE A 16 17.14 9.16 -11.76
C ILE A 16 17.41 9.98 -13.03
N GLU A 17 18.43 9.65 -13.82
CA GLU A 17 18.73 10.31 -15.09
C GLU A 17 17.59 10.14 -16.09
N ASP A 18 17.06 8.93 -16.24
CA ASP A 18 15.88 8.65 -17.07
C ASP A 18 14.65 9.42 -16.58
N TYR A 19 14.50 9.52 -15.25
CA TYR A 19 13.46 10.31 -14.64
C TYR A 19 13.56 11.80 -15.02
N ALA A 20 14.74 12.37 -15.02
CA ALA A 20 14.98 13.78 -15.34
C ALA A 20 14.67 14.13 -16.82
N LEU A 21 14.76 13.14 -17.72
CA LEU A 21 14.52 13.35 -19.16
C LEU A 21 13.05 13.54 -19.56
N ASP A 22 12.11 13.30 -18.66
CA ASP A 22 10.68 13.61 -18.74
C ASP A 22 9.95 13.25 -20.06
N THR A 23 10.26 12.06 -20.60
CA THR A 23 9.51 11.49 -21.72
C THR A 23 8.81 10.19 -21.33
N PRO A 24 7.67 9.80 -21.99
CA PRO A 24 6.97 8.58 -21.63
C PRO A 24 7.84 7.32 -21.67
N ALA A 25 8.71 7.20 -22.71
CA ALA A 25 9.62 6.07 -22.81
C ALA A 25 10.67 6.06 -21.68
N ARG A 26 11.16 7.23 -21.27
CA ARG A 26 12.11 7.37 -20.19
C ARG A 26 11.48 7.12 -18.83
N ALA A 27 10.22 7.50 -18.62
CA ALA A 27 9.49 7.19 -17.39
C ALA A 27 9.45 5.66 -17.14
N LEU A 28 9.19 4.86 -18.17
CA LEU A 28 9.20 3.40 -18.07
C LEU A 28 10.61 2.84 -17.77
N SER A 29 11.64 3.38 -18.41
CA SER A 29 13.04 3.02 -18.13
C SER A 29 13.45 3.41 -16.73
N ALA A 30 13.05 4.60 -16.27
CA ALA A 30 13.30 5.09 -14.92
C ALA A 30 12.81 4.11 -13.84
N VAL A 31 11.55 3.64 -13.95
CA VAL A 31 10.99 2.68 -12.99
C VAL A 31 11.80 1.38 -12.97
N ARG A 32 12.13 0.83 -14.13
CA ARG A 32 12.86 -0.44 -14.22
C ARG A 32 14.24 -0.34 -13.57
N ASN A 33 14.98 0.70 -13.92
CA ASN A 33 16.34 0.92 -13.41
C ASN A 33 16.30 1.25 -11.92
N PHE A 34 15.44 2.17 -11.52
CA PHE A 34 15.32 2.58 -10.13
C PHE A 34 14.89 1.41 -9.23
N TYR A 35 13.86 0.65 -9.62
CA TYR A 35 13.41 -0.52 -8.87
C TYR A 35 14.52 -1.57 -8.74
N ALA A 36 15.21 -1.89 -9.84
CA ALA A 36 16.31 -2.87 -9.82
C ALA A 36 17.41 -2.41 -8.85
N GLY A 37 17.80 -1.14 -8.91
CA GLY A 37 18.79 -0.56 -8.02
C GLY A 37 18.38 -0.60 -6.55
N VAL A 38 17.14 -0.23 -6.22
CA VAL A 38 16.62 -0.25 -4.86
C VAL A 38 16.54 -1.68 -4.31
N LEU A 39 16.14 -2.67 -5.14
CA LEU A 39 16.15 -4.07 -4.74
C LEU A 39 17.58 -4.57 -4.43
N LEU A 40 18.56 -4.20 -5.25
CA LEU A 40 19.98 -4.54 -5.02
C LEU A 40 20.53 -3.84 -3.76
N LEU A 41 20.18 -2.58 -3.54
CA LEU A 41 20.56 -1.84 -2.34
C LEU A 41 19.99 -2.51 -1.08
N GLY A 42 18.73 -2.94 -1.12
CA GLY A 42 18.12 -3.67 -0.01
C GLY A 42 18.83 -5.00 0.29
N LYS A 43 19.30 -5.71 -0.73
CA LYS A 43 20.14 -6.92 -0.55
C LYS A 43 21.48 -6.58 0.10
N GLU A 44 22.11 -5.49 -0.32
CA GLU A 44 23.36 -5.01 0.32
C GLU A 44 23.15 -4.65 1.79
N VAL A 45 22.02 -4.00 2.13
CA VAL A 45 21.66 -3.71 3.53
C VAL A 45 21.58 -5.00 4.36
N LEU A 46 20.95 -6.05 3.83
CA LEU A 46 20.90 -7.36 4.50
C LEU A 46 22.30 -7.97 4.68
N ILE A 47 23.15 -7.93 3.65
CA ILE A 47 24.51 -8.46 3.72
C ILE A 47 25.30 -7.73 4.81
N ARG A 48 25.22 -6.40 4.85
CA ARG A 48 25.91 -5.60 5.88
C ARG A 48 25.36 -5.80 7.29
N ALA A 49 24.09 -6.18 7.41
CA ALA A 49 23.49 -6.53 8.71
C ALA A 49 24.00 -7.86 9.28
N ALA A 50 24.61 -8.72 8.44
CA ALA A 50 25.19 -10.00 8.86
C ALA A 50 26.64 -10.16 8.33
N PRO A 51 27.59 -9.35 8.78
CA PRO A 51 28.94 -9.25 8.20
C PRO A 51 29.81 -10.51 8.34
N LEU A 52 29.41 -11.44 9.18
CA LEU A 52 30.12 -12.72 9.40
C LEU A 52 29.52 -13.89 8.58
N ALA A 53 28.37 -13.68 7.93
CA ALA A 53 27.72 -14.69 7.11
C ALA A 53 28.22 -14.65 5.66
N ASP A 54 28.13 -15.77 4.94
CA ASP A 54 28.26 -15.74 3.48
C ASP A 54 27.13 -14.86 2.90
N PRO A 55 27.42 -13.90 2.03
CA PRO A 55 26.40 -13.08 1.41
C PRO A 55 25.25 -13.88 0.76
N ASN A 56 25.59 -15.01 0.15
CA ASN A 56 24.59 -15.89 -0.44
C ASN A 56 23.64 -16.49 0.60
N ASP A 57 24.10 -16.82 1.79
CA ASP A 57 23.26 -17.31 2.89
C ASP A 57 22.27 -16.23 3.36
N VAL A 58 22.63 -14.96 3.20
CA VAL A 58 21.77 -13.85 3.60
C VAL A 58 20.73 -13.49 2.56
N ILE A 59 21.09 -13.57 1.25
CA ILE A 59 20.19 -13.13 0.17
C ILE A 59 19.69 -14.27 -0.74
N GLY A 60 20.07 -15.52 -0.52
CA GLY A 60 19.58 -16.66 -1.30
C GLY A 60 18.07 -16.85 -1.16
N ALA A 61 17.38 -17.19 -2.23
CA ALA A 61 15.92 -17.36 -2.24
C ALA A 61 15.49 -18.77 -1.83
N LYS A 62 16.30 -19.78 -2.14
CA LYS A 62 15.97 -21.20 -1.89
C LYS A 62 17.07 -21.90 -1.13
N TYR A 63 16.67 -22.79 -0.23
CA TYR A 63 17.56 -23.64 0.57
C TYR A 63 17.12 -25.09 0.45
N ALA A 64 18.09 -25.99 0.27
CA ALA A 64 17.87 -27.43 0.32
C ALA A 64 18.45 -28.00 1.63
N PRO A 65 17.74 -28.90 2.31
CA PRO A 65 18.30 -29.61 3.46
C PRO A 65 19.33 -30.64 2.97
N VAL A 66 20.51 -30.67 3.61
CA VAL A 66 21.55 -31.66 3.36
C VAL A 66 21.98 -32.30 4.69
N PRO A 67 22.34 -33.58 4.71
CA PRO A 67 22.84 -34.24 5.94
C PRO A 67 24.12 -33.55 6.45
N ASP A 68 24.19 -33.24 7.75
CA ASP A 68 25.35 -32.62 8.40
C ASP A 68 26.47 -33.63 8.78
N GLY A 69 26.28 -34.91 8.49
CA GLY A 69 27.18 -35.99 8.85
C GLY A 69 27.20 -36.35 10.34
N LYS A 70 26.40 -35.69 11.18
CA LYS A 70 26.31 -35.88 12.62
C LYS A 70 24.94 -36.38 13.08
N GLY A 71 24.06 -36.72 12.10
CA GLY A 71 22.69 -37.15 12.33
C GLY A 71 21.66 -36.03 12.33
N GLY A 72 22.06 -34.81 11.99
CA GLY A 72 21.22 -33.63 11.79
C GLY A 72 21.17 -33.19 10.31
N VAL A 73 20.70 -31.96 10.08
CA VAL A 73 20.48 -31.37 8.76
C VAL A 73 21.02 -29.95 8.73
N ASP A 74 21.88 -29.67 7.75
CA ASP A 74 22.26 -28.32 7.35
C ASP A 74 21.40 -27.85 6.15
N HIS A 75 21.35 -26.54 5.92
CA HIS A 75 20.64 -25.96 4.81
C HIS A 75 21.63 -25.24 3.89
N VAL A 76 21.73 -25.71 2.65
CA VAL A 76 22.59 -25.10 1.64
C VAL A 76 21.75 -24.38 0.59
N ILE A 77 22.29 -23.33 -0.02
CA ILE A 77 21.62 -22.58 -1.05
C ILE A 77 21.44 -23.44 -2.29
N GLU A 78 20.22 -23.43 -2.82
CA GLU A 78 19.89 -24.11 -4.06
C GLU A 78 19.77 -23.10 -5.21
N GLY A 79 20.72 -23.17 -6.14
CA GLY A 79 20.74 -22.32 -7.35
C GLY A 79 21.24 -20.90 -7.11
N TYR A 80 20.99 -20.01 -8.08
CA TYR A 80 21.49 -18.62 -8.09
C TYR A 80 20.39 -17.59 -7.83
N GLN A 81 19.18 -18.03 -7.45
CA GLN A 81 18.08 -17.13 -7.22
C GLN A 81 18.28 -16.41 -5.89
N THR A 82 18.19 -15.08 -5.93
CA THR A 82 18.20 -14.24 -4.74
C THR A 82 16.80 -13.76 -4.39
N VAL A 83 16.62 -13.29 -3.15
CA VAL A 83 15.35 -12.80 -2.63
C VAL A 83 14.71 -11.77 -3.56
N ASP A 84 13.41 -11.93 -3.74
CA ASP A 84 12.55 -10.93 -4.34
C ASP A 84 12.19 -9.85 -3.31
N PHE A 85 11.39 -8.87 -3.74
CA PHE A 85 11.00 -7.75 -2.90
C PHE A 85 10.18 -8.17 -1.66
N ASN A 86 9.25 -9.12 -1.80
CA ASN A 86 8.42 -9.57 -0.68
C ASN A 86 9.26 -10.28 0.38
N THR A 87 10.17 -11.15 -0.07
CA THR A 87 11.10 -11.85 0.82
C THR A 87 12.10 -10.89 1.46
N LEU A 88 12.57 -9.87 0.72
CA LEU A 88 13.42 -8.80 1.25
C LEU A 88 12.73 -8.05 2.40
N SER A 89 11.47 -7.63 2.21
CA SER A 89 10.69 -6.94 3.23
C SER A 89 10.49 -7.77 4.49
N LYS A 90 10.28 -9.09 4.34
CA LYS A 90 10.20 -10.01 5.46
C LYS A 90 11.54 -10.10 6.20
N ARG A 91 12.65 -10.26 5.46
CA ARG A 91 13.99 -10.34 6.07
C ARG A 91 14.39 -9.06 6.80
N PHE A 92 13.97 -7.88 6.33
CA PHE A 92 14.19 -6.64 7.09
C PHE A 92 13.55 -6.71 8.48
N LYS A 93 12.35 -7.27 8.60
CA LYS A 93 11.70 -7.50 9.90
C LYS A 93 12.46 -8.54 10.73
N ASP A 94 12.84 -9.65 10.12
CA ASP A 94 13.56 -10.75 10.80
C ASP A 94 14.93 -10.28 11.34
N PHE A 95 15.59 -9.36 10.63
CA PHE A 95 16.88 -8.77 11.01
C PHE A 95 16.75 -7.49 11.84
N ASN A 96 15.51 -7.08 12.22
CA ASN A 96 15.22 -5.84 12.93
C ASN A 96 15.77 -4.58 12.23
N ILE A 97 15.76 -4.55 10.90
CA ILE A 97 16.16 -3.40 10.11
C ILE A 97 14.96 -2.43 10.03
N PRO A 98 15.09 -1.19 10.55
CA PRO A 98 13.97 -0.27 10.70
C PRO A 98 13.64 0.47 9.39
N ILE A 99 13.30 -0.26 8.34
CA ILE A 99 12.92 0.30 7.04
C ILE A 99 11.44 0.00 6.77
N ASP A 100 10.63 1.05 6.61
CA ASP A 100 9.26 0.91 6.13
C ASP A 100 9.26 0.66 4.61
N THR A 101 8.84 -0.52 4.21
CA THR A 101 8.84 -0.96 2.82
C THR A 101 7.53 -0.67 2.06
N LYS A 102 6.54 -0.01 2.70
CA LYS A 102 5.22 0.22 2.06
C LYS A 102 5.31 0.98 0.74
N GLY A 103 6.09 2.07 0.68
CA GLY A 103 6.27 2.83 -0.56
C GLY A 103 6.97 2.05 -1.68
N LEU A 104 7.77 1.03 -1.33
CA LEU A 104 8.39 0.15 -2.32
C LEU A 104 7.41 -0.89 -2.88
N GLN A 105 6.36 -1.24 -2.16
CA GLN A 105 5.32 -2.15 -2.68
C GLN A 105 4.59 -1.53 -3.86
N GLU A 106 4.33 -0.23 -3.82
CA GLU A 106 3.73 0.50 -4.95
C GLU A 106 4.65 0.49 -6.16
N LEU A 107 5.93 0.78 -5.96
CA LEU A 107 6.94 0.72 -7.03
C LEU A 107 7.05 -0.69 -7.62
N ASN A 108 7.01 -1.73 -6.80
CA ASN A 108 7.00 -3.12 -7.24
C ASN A 108 5.74 -3.47 -8.03
N GLY A 109 4.57 -3.03 -7.58
CA GLY A 109 3.30 -3.19 -8.27
C GLY A 109 3.34 -2.54 -9.66
N LEU A 110 3.80 -1.31 -9.74
CA LEU A 110 3.94 -0.57 -10.98
C LEU A 110 4.92 -1.24 -11.96
N ARG A 111 6.10 -1.65 -11.48
CA ARG A 111 7.09 -2.39 -12.28
C ARG A 111 6.48 -3.67 -12.84
N ASN A 112 5.74 -4.43 -12.05
CA ASN A 112 5.10 -5.66 -12.51
C ASN A 112 4.02 -5.38 -13.58
N HIS A 113 3.26 -4.30 -13.45
CA HIS A 113 2.34 -3.86 -14.48
C HIS A 113 3.05 -3.51 -15.79
N ILE A 114 4.16 -2.78 -15.72
CA ILE A 114 4.97 -2.39 -16.89
C ILE A 114 5.58 -3.60 -17.59
N GLU A 115 6.03 -4.61 -16.83
CA GLU A 115 6.71 -5.77 -17.42
C GLU A 115 5.77 -6.86 -17.97
N HIS A 116 4.62 -7.06 -17.30
CA HIS A 116 3.72 -8.18 -17.59
C HIS A 116 2.42 -7.79 -18.28
N ARG A 117 2.11 -6.50 -18.37
CA ARG A 117 0.91 -5.97 -19.00
C ARG A 117 1.26 -4.71 -19.77
N TYR A 118 0.50 -4.45 -20.85
CA TYR A 118 0.54 -3.14 -21.47
C TYR A 118 -0.01 -2.13 -20.43
N THR A 119 0.79 -1.10 -20.09
CA THR A 119 0.37 -0.11 -19.10
C THR A 119 -0.08 1.17 -19.79
N ASP A 120 -1.31 1.59 -19.50
CA ASP A 120 -1.86 2.89 -19.88
C ASP A 120 -1.57 3.96 -18.80
N GLN A 121 -0.76 3.62 -17.78
CA GLN A 121 -0.44 4.53 -16.69
C GLN A 121 0.26 5.80 -17.21
N PRO A 122 -0.24 6.99 -16.86
CA PRO A 122 0.37 8.24 -17.24
C PRO A 122 1.83 8.32 -16.75
N ALA A 123 2.71 8.90 -17.56
CA ALA A 123 4.11 9.08 -17.19
C ALA A 123 4.27 9.79 -15.82
N GLN A 124 3.34 10.68 -15.51
CA GLN A 124 3.31 11.39 -14.23
C GLN A 124 3.08 10.45 -13.04
N ALA A 125 2.14 9.51 -13.12
CA ALA A 125 1.91 8.51 -12.04
C ALA A 125 3.14 7.63 -11.81
N VAL A 126 3.84 7.29 -12.89
CA VAL A 126 5.12 6.56 -12.83
C VAL A 126 6.18 7.36 -12.08
N ARG A 127 6.30 8.66 -12.38
CA ARG A 127 7.23 9.57 -11.72
C ARG A 127 6.94 9.73 -10.23
N GLU A 128 5.67 9.86 -9.86
CA GLU A 128 5.26 9.95 -8.46
C GLU A 128 5.60 8.71 -7.65
N ALA A 129 5.45 7.52 -8.23
CA ALA A 129 5.82 6.27 -7.56
C ALA A 129 7.33 6.22 -7.26
N ILE A 130 8.18 6.70 -8.19
CA ILE A 130 9.62 6.84 -7.96
C ILE A 130 9.87 7.87 -6.85
N ALA A 131 9.25 9.04 -6.91
CA ALA A 131 9.40 10.10 -5.92
C ALA A 131 9.04 9.63 -4.50
N ARG A 132 7.97 8.84 -4.35
CA ARG A 132 7.60 8.23 -3.05
C ARG A 132 8.60 7.21 -2.53
N ALA A 133 9.36 6.56 -3.41
CA ALA A 133 10.39 5.60 -3.01
C ALA A 133 11.72 6.26 -2.60
N PHE A 134 11.95 7.53 -2.91
CA PHE A 134 13.19 8.24 -2.57
C PHE A 134 13.51 8.24 -1.07
N PRO A 135 12.58 8.55 -0.15
CA PRO A 135 12.86 8.52 1.29
C PRO A 135 13.32 7.16 1.78
N ILE A 136 12.73 6.10 1.23
CA ILE A 136 13.08 4.71 1.60
C ILE A 136 14.46 4.37 1.07
N THR A 137 14.79 4.80 -0.14
CA THR A 137 16.11 4.63 -0.73
C THR A 137 17.20 5.33 0.09
N VAL A 138 16.90 6.55 0.57
CA VAL A 138 17.79 7.28 1.51
C VAL A 138 17.98 6.50 2.80
N ALA A 139 16.91 5.99 3.40
CA ALA A 139 17.00 5.17 4.61
C ALA A 139 17.85 3.90 4.39
N MET A 140 17.74 3.26 3.22
CA MET A 140 18.58 2.10 2.87
C MET A 140 20.06 2.46 2.74
N PHE A 141 20.40 3.59 2.12
CA PHE A 141 21.79 4.05 2.10
C PHE A 141 22.33 4.30 3.51
N GLN A 142 21.56 4.95 4.37
CA GLN A 142 21.93 5.20 5.76
C GLN A 142 22.13 3.89 6.54
N GLN A 143 21.25 2.90 6.36
CA GLN A 143 21.41 1.58 6.96
C GLN A 143 22.64 0.82 6.42
N ALA A 144 23.01 1.06 5.18
CA ALA A 144 24.26 0.57 4.61
C ALA A 144 25.51 1.35 5.09
N GLY A 145 25.35 2.38 5.93
CA GLY A 145 26.45 3.23 6.39
C GLY A 145 26.99 4.17 5.31
N GLU A 146 26.19 4.46 4.29
CA GLU A 146 26.58 5.32 3.17
C GLU A 146 25.82 6.64 3.19
N HIS A 147 26.45 7.72 2.78
CA HIS A 147 25.79 9.01 2.61
C HIS A 147 25.29 9.17 1.16
N PRO A 148 23.97 9.36 0.93
CA PRO A 148 23.43 9.41 -0.42
C PRO A 148 24.05 10.43 -1.34
N ALA A 149 24.39 11.63 -0.81
CA ALA A 149 25.03 12.70 -1.59
C ALA A 149 26.40 12.27 -2.14
N ASP A 150 27.19 11.57 -1.33
CA ASP A 150 28.54 11.15 -1.72
C ASP A 150 28.48 10.02 -2.77
N VAL A 151 27.49 9.14 -2.63
CA VAL A 151 27.34 7.98 -3.49
C VAL A 151 26.65 8.32 -4.82
N LEU A 152 25.58 9.13 -4.78
CA LEU A 152 24.77 9.48 -5.95
C LEU A 152 25.33 10.67 -6.73
N GLY A 153 26.15 11.53 -6.08
CA GLY A 153 26.78 12.68 -6.74
C GLY A 153 25.74 13.61 -7.38
N GLU A 154 25.90 13.89 -8.68
CA GLU A 154 25.02 14.80 -9.44
C GLU A 154 23.56 14.35 -9.54
N SER A 155 23.26 13.07 -9.33
CA SER A 155 21.89 12.58 -9.30
C SER A 155 21.16 12.91 -7.98
N TRP A 156 21.89 13.26 -6.92
CA TRP A 156 21.31 13.58 -5.61
C TRP A 156 20.45 14.85 -5.61
N PRO A 157 20.89 15.99 -6.16
CA PRO A 157 20.05 17.18 -6.28
C PRO A 157 18.75 16.94 -7.06
N ILE A 158 18.80 16.12 -8.12
CA ILE A 158 17.61 15.78 -8.91
C ILE A 158 16.56 15.07 -8.03
N MET A 159 16.99 14.16 -7.15
CA MET A 159 16.08 13.52 -6.19
C MET A 159 15.47 14.54 -5.23
N LEU A 160 16.28 15.47 -4.72
CA LEU A 160 15.82 16.48 -3.76
C LEU A 160 14.78 17.43 -4.40
N ASP A 161 15.02 17.89 -5.61
CA ASP A 161 14.10 18.78 -6.33
C ASP A 161 12.75 18.11 -6.58
N VAL A 162 12.77 16.87 -7.00
CA VAL A 162 11.55 16.10 -7.27
C VAL A 162 10.73 15.85 -6.01
N ARG A 163 11.38 15.48 -4.93
CA ARG A 163 10.70 15.28 -3.64
C ARG A 163 10.07 16.57 -3.15
N ALA A 164 10.79 17.67 -3.22
CA ALA A 164 10.29 18.98 -2.79
C ALA A 164 9.06 19.39 -3.60
N LEU A 165 9.08 19.17 -4.92
CA LEU A 165 7.94 19.48 -5.79
C LEU A 165 6.73 18.59 -5.47
N TYR A 166 6.93 17.28 -5.36
CA TYR A 166 5.84 16.35 -5.02
C TYR A 166 5.22 16.69 -3.66
N GLU A 167 6.05 16.93 -2.63
CA GLU A 167 5.57 17.30 -1.31
C GLU A 167 4.82 18.65 -1.31
N ALA A 168 5.28 19.61 -2.10
CA ALA A 168 4.58 20.90 -2.25
C ALA A 168 3.21 20.74 -2.94
N GLU A 169 3.13 19.97 -4.03
CA GLU A 169 1.86 19.70 -4.71
C GLU A 169 0.91 18.88 -3.83
N LEU A 170 1.42 17.89 -3.09
CA LEU A 170 0.64 17.09 -2.14
C LEU A 170 0.10 17.97 -0.99
N ALA A 171 0.93 18.85 -0.44
CA ALA A 171 0.51 19.79 0.60
C ALA A 171 -0.61 20.71 0.09
N ARG A 172 -0.51 21.18 -1.16
CA ARG A 172 -1.54 22.01 -1.79
C ARG A 172 -2.85 21.24 -1.98
N CYS A 173 -2.79 20.01 -2.50
CA CYS A 173 -3.97 19.16 -2.64
C CYS A 173 -4.65 18.92 -1.28
N ARG A 174 -3.88 18.56 -0.26
CA ARG A 174 -4.40 18.33 1.10
C ARG A 174 -5.02 19.58 1.72
N ALA A 175 -4.46 20.76 1.44
CA ALA A 175 -5.01 22.01 1.94
C ALA A 175 -6.43 22.29 1.39
N THR A 176 -6.76 21.84 0.17
CA THR A 176 -8.12 21.98 -0.37
C THR A 176 -9.15 21.09 0.34
N LEU A 177 -8.71 20.02 0.97
CA LEU A 177 -9.55 19.03 1.67
C LEU A 177 -9.54 19.21 3.20
N ALA A 178 -8.75 20.15 3.72
CA ALA A 178 -8.52 20.30 5.16
C ALA A 178 -9.76 20.69 5.96
N GLU A 179 -10.66 21.47 5.35
CA GLU A 179 -11.87 21.97 6.00
C GLU A 179 -13.11 21.09 5.74
N VAL A 180 -12.95 19.97 5.05
CA VAL A 180 -14.05 19.03 4.77
C VAL A 180 -14.50 18.37 6.07
N ASN A 181 -15.79 18.40 6.33
CA ASN A 181 -16.43 17.71 7.45
C ASN A 181 -16.60 16.22 7.10
N TRP A 182 -15.52 15.46 7.23
CA TRP A 182 -15.55 14.02 6.96
C TRP A 182 -16.51 13.32 7.91
N VAL A 183 -17.38 12.49 7.36
CA VAL A 183 -18.31 11.67 8.13
C VAL A 183 -17.56 10.60 8.93
N SER A 184 -16.50 10.05 8.33
CA SER A 184 -15.68 8.97 8.91
C SER A 184 -14.31 9.47 9.35
N ALA A 185 -13.91 9.14 10.57
CA ALA A 185 -12.56 9.38 11.06
C ALA A 185 -11.52 8.60 10.28
N THR A 186 -11.85 7.38 9.86
CA THR A 186 -10.98 6.53 9.02
C THR A 186 -10.67 7.21 7.69
N VAL A 187 -11.65 7.85 7.03
CA VAL A 187 -11.46 8.60 5.78
C VAL A 187 -10.65 9.87 6.03
N ALA A 188 -10.96 10.60 7.09
CA ALA A 188 -10.23 11.83 7.47
C ALA A 188 -8.72 11.57 7.64
N GLU A 189 -8.34 10.43 8.20
CA GLU A 189 -6.94 10.06 8.42
C GLU A 189 -6.25 9.51 7.17
N LYS A 190 -7.00 8.85 6.27
CA LYS A 190 -6.41 8.04 5.19
C LYS A 190 -6.02 8.82 3.95
N HIS A 191 -6.57 9.94 3.66
CA HIS A 191 -6.45 10.69 2.41
C HIS A 191 -6.99 9.95 1.17
N LEU A 192 -7.62 10.70 0.30
CA LEU A 192 -8.16 10.19 -0.97
C LEU A 192 -7.04 9.86 -1.97
N ARG A 193 -7.34 8.97 -2.90
CA ARG A 193 -6.43 8.53 -3.95
C ARG A 193 -7.18 8.42 -5.28
N CYS A 194 -6.50 8.72 -6.38
CA CYS A 194 -7.06 8.54 -7.70
C CYS A 194 -7.12 7.06 -8.08
N GLN A 195 -8.28 6.54 -8.39
CA GLN A 195 -8.48 5.15 -8.79
C GLN A 195 -7.91 4.85 -10.18
N GLU A 196 -7.88 5.87 -11.08
CA GLU A 196 -7.36 5.72 -12.43
C GLU A 196 -5.84 5.58 -12.49
N CYS A 197 -5.10 6.38 -11.70
CA CYS A 197 -3.63 6.39 -11.78
C CYS A 197 -2.91 6.09 -10.46
N GLY A 198 -3.64 5.92 -9.36
CA GLY A 198 -3.07 5.63 -8.05
C GLY A 198 -2.31 6.79 -7.40
N SER A 199 -2.49 8.03 -7.87
CA SER A 199 -1.85 9.22 -7.30
C SER A 199 -2.58 9.70 -6.05
N ASP A 200 -1.82 10.20 -5.06
CA ASP A 200 -2.37 10.87 -3.87
C ASP A 200 -2.61 12.38 -4.12
N LEU A 201 -2.35 12.88 -5.33
CA LEU A 201 -2.54 14.29 -5.70
C LEU A 201 -4.01 14.56 -6.06
N ILE A 202 -4.90 14.31 -5.11
CA ILE A 202 -6.34 14.63 -5.23
C ILE A 202 -6.61 15.96 -4.53
N GLU A 203 -7.22 16.88 -5.28
CA GLU A 203 -7.74 18.13 -4.74
C GLU A 203 -9.24 18.26 -5.02
N GLN A 204 -9.95 19.04 -4.22
CA GLN A 204 -11.29 19.52 -4.59
C GLN A 204 -11.18 20.85 -5.33
N ARG A 205 -12.06 21.07 -6.33
CA ARG A 205 -12.07 22.30 -7.13
C ARG A 205 -12.52 23.51 -6.33
N ASP A 206 -13.48 23.33 -5.46
CA ASP A 206 -13.99 24.38 -4.56
C ASP A 206 -13.35 24.24 -3.18
N SER A 207 -12.24 24.90 -2.95
CA SER A 207 -11.50 24.84 -1.70
C SER A 207 -12.22 25.39 -0.46
N VAL A 208 -13.39 26.04 -0.64
CA VAL A 208 -14.23 26.52 0.46
C VAL A 208 -15.38 25.57 0.78
N ASN A 209 -15.60 24.55 -0.06
CA ASN A 209 -16.60 23.53 0.23
C ASN A 209 -16.16 22.67 1.41
N THR A 210 -17.05 22.50 2.37
CA THR A 210 -16.86 21.69 3.57
C THR A 210 -17.75 20.45 3.60
N ASP A 211 -18.61 20.27 2.60
CA ASP A 211 -19.55 19.18 2.51
C ASP A 211 -18.93 18.00 1.73
N GLN A 212 -18.83 16.84 2.35
CA GLN A 212 -18.30 15.64 1.76
C GLN A 212 -19.07 15.20 0.50
N GLU A 213 -20.39 15.30 0.52
CA GLU A 213 -21.27 14.88 -0.60
C GLU A 213 -21.21 15.85 -1.78
N ALA A 214 -20.69 17.06 -1.57
CA ALA A 214 -20.56 18.09 -2.60
C ALA A 214 -19.11 18.20 -3.14
N LEU A 215 -18.24 17.21 -2.87
CA LEU A 215 -16.86 17.23 -3.34
C LEU A 215 -16.77 17.08 -4.87
N ALA A 216 -16.21 18.07 -5.52
CA ALA A 216 -15.81 18.01 -6.92
C ALA A 216 -14.30 17.71 -7.01
N LEU A 217 -13.94 16.44 -7.05
CA LEU A 217 -12.55 15.99 -7.01
C LEU A 217 -11.88 16.07 -8.38
N VAL A 218 -10.59 16.34 -8.38
CA VAL A 218 -9.74 16.26 -9.56
C VAL A 218 -8.36 15.72 -9.18
N CYS A 219 -7.84 14.82 -9.99
CA CYS A 219 -6.48 14.30 -9.87
C CYS A 219 -5.51 15.22 -10.62
N ARG A 220 -4.58 15.85 -9.91
CA ARG A 220 -3.56 16.71 -10.53
C ARG A 220 -2.51 15.93 -11.33
N SER A 221 -2.41 14.63 -11.10
CA SER A 221 -1.48 13.77 -11.82
C SER A 221 -1.96 13.40 -13.23
N CYS A 222 -3.23 13.01 -13.39
CA CYS A 222 -3.75 12.49 -14.66
C CYS A 222 -4.95 13.29 -15.21
N GLY A 223 -5.51 14.24 -14.43
CA GLY A 223 -6.67 15.03 -14.81
C GLY A 223 -8.01 14.32 -14.67
N ALA A 224 -8.05 13.08 -14.18
CA ALA A 224 -9.30 12.38 -13.90
C ALA A 224 -10.12 13.11 -12.83
N GLU A 225 -11.43 12.97 -12.90
CA GLU A 225 -12.40 13.54 -11.96
C GLU A 225 -13.09 12.39 -11.23
N PRO A 226 -12.49 11.85 -10.14
CA PRO A 226 -13.10 10.77 -9.38
C PRO A 226 -14.42 11.20 -8.75
N ASP A 227 -15.40 10.31 -8.75
CA ASP A 227 -16.59 10.50 -7.93
C ASP A 227 -16.21 10.44 -6.45
N TRP A 228 -16.77 11.36 -5.66
CA TRP A 228 -16.39 11.51 -4.25
C TRP A 228 -16.67 10.25 -3.42
N ASP A 229 -17.77 9.59 -3.69
CA ASP A 229 -18.22 8.38 -3.01
C ASP A 229 -17.35 7.16 -3.34
N ASP A 230 -16.96 6.97 -4.60
CA ASP A 230 -16.01 5.94 -5.02
C ASP A 230 -14.62 6.17 -4.40
N ALA A 231 -14.20 7.44 -4.31
CA ALA A 231 -12.95 7.81 -3.66
C ALA A 231 -12.96 7.51 -2.15
N ILE A 232 -14.11 7.63 -1.48
CA ILE A 232 -14.30 7.27 -0.08
C ILE A 232 -14.26 5.75 0.10
N VAL A 233 -14.97 4.98 -0.72
CA VAL A 233 -14.93 3.52 -0.69
C VAL A 233 -13.49 3.01 -0.82
N ASP A 234 -12.73 3.51 -1.81
CA ASP A 234 -11.31 3.17 -1.97
C ASP A 234 -10.47 3.54 -0.74
N ALA A 235 -10.73 4.69 -0.13
CA ALA A 235 -10.01 5.11 1.08
C ALA A 235 -10.29 4.18 2.27
N VAL A 236 -11.54 3.75 2.45
CA VAL A 236 -11.96 2.79 3.48
C VAL A 236 -11.30 1.43 3.25
N ASP A 237 -11.40 0.88 2.04
CA ASP A 237 -10.77 -0.39 1.67
C ASP A 237 -9.26 -0.37 1.95
N ARG A 238 -8.56 0.66 1.52
CA ARG A 238 -7.12 0.81 1.75
C ARG A 238 -6.78 0.98 3.24
N ALA A 239 -7.64 1.62 4.02
CA ALA A 239 -7.42 1.81 5.44
C ALA A 239 -7.53 0.50 6.21
N LEU A 240 -8.50 -0.34 5.86
CA LEU A 240 -8.92 -1.50 6.63
C LEU A 240 -8.52 -2.85 6.01
N SER A 241 -7.87 -2.87 4.84
CA SER A 241 -7.48 -4.09 4.14
C SER A 241 -6.64 -5.06 4.97
N ASN A 242 -5.73 -4.56 5.80
CA ASN A 242 -4.91 -5.41 6.67
C ASN A 242 -5.74 -6.00 7.80
N GLU A 243 -6.62 -5.21 8.41
CA GLU A 243 -7.53 -5.65 9.46
C GLU A 243 -8.52 -6.69 8.94
N ALA A 244 -9.08 -6.48 7.75
CA ALA A 244 -9.95 -7.45 7.09
C ALA A 244 -9.24 -8.78 6.83
N TYR A 245 -8.00 -8.74 6.38
CA TYR A 245 -7.19 -9.94 6.16
C TYR A 245 -6.90 -10.69 7.46
N ASP A 246 -6.55 -9.97 8.52
CA ASP A 246 -6.22 -10.58 9.81
C ASP A 246 -7.46 -11.21 10.46
N ARG A 247 -8.63 -10.55 10.44
CA ARG A 247 -9.89 -11.10 10.94
C ARG A 247 -10.29 -12.38 10.19
N PHE A 248 -10.22 -12.35 8.87
CA PHE A 248 -10.52 -13.53 8.04
C PHE A 248 -9.59 -14.70 8.36
N LYS A 249 -8.30 -14.43 8.49
CA LYS A 249 -7.28 -15.47 8.72
C LYS A 249 -7.36 -16.09 10.10
N ASP A 250 -7.57 -15.29 11.14
CA ASP A 250 -7.47 -15.73 12.53
C ASP A 250 -8.79 -16.29 13.08
N ALA A 251 -9.93 -15.79 12.65
CA ALA A 251 -11.24 -16.17 13.18
C ALA A 251 -12.24 -16.64 12.11
N GLY A 252 -11.96 -16.46 10.82
CA GLY A 252 -12.93 -16.70 9.74
C GLY A 252 -14.11 -15.72 9.82
N GLU A 253 -13.93 -14.58 10.48
CA GLU A 253 -14.93 -13.55 10.68
C GLU A 253 -15.05 -12.67 9.43
N SER A 254 -16.22 -12.07 9.23
CA SER A 254 -16.46 -11.03 8.25
C SER A 254 -15.55 -9.83 8.54
N GLY A 255 -15.12 -9.14 7.48
CA GLY A 255 -14.20 -8.01 7.58
C GLY A 255 -14.79 -6.84 8.39
N PRO A 256 -13.98 -5.79 8.67
CA PRO A 256 -14.45 -4.61 9.39
C PRO A 256 -15.33 -3.68 8.56
N ILE A 257 -15.58 -4.01 7.28
CA ILE A 257 -16.33 -3.22 6.31
C ILE A 257 -17.50 -4.03 5.79
N TYR A 258 -18.66 -3.39 5.68
CA TYR A 258 -19.90 -4.00 5.22
C TYR A 258 -20.61 -3.11 4.20
N ASP A 259 -21.57 -3.69 3.47
CA ASP A 259 -22.44 -2.95 2.59
C ASP A 259 -23.45 -2.14 3.40
N CYS A 260 -23.54 -0.85 3.11
CA CYS A 260 -24.49 0.04 3.79
C CYS A 260 -25.90 -0.19 3.23
N PRO A 261 -26.92 -0.48 4.07
CA PRO A 261 -28.29 -0.70 3.60
C PRO A 261 -28.96 0.58 3.06
N ALA A 262 -28.46 1.76 3.41
CA ALA A 262 -29.03 3.04 2.97
C ALA A 262 -28.51 3.49 1.60
N CYS A 263 -27.20 3.33 1.32
CA CYS A 263 -26.59 3.80 0.08
C CYS A 263 -25.99 2.69 -0.79
N GLU A 264 -26.07 1.43 -0.37
CA GLU A 264 -25.60 0.22 -1.06
C GLU A 264 -24.09 0.18 -1.32
N ARG A 265 -23.30 1.08 -0.69
CA ARG A 265 -21.84 1.12 -0.84
C ARG A 265 -21.15 0.27 0.21
N HIS A 266 -20.04 -0.35 -0.18
CA HIS A 266 -19.17 -1.11 0.72
C HIS A 266 -18.31 -0.16 1.56
N ALA A 267 -18.96 0.57 2.50
CA ALA A 267 -18.35 1.63 3.28
C ALA A 267 -18.91 1.76 4.71
N TYR A 268 -19.72 0.81 5.18
CA TYR A 268 -20.14 0.77 6.58
C TYR A 268 -19.02 0.18 7.43
N ILE A 269 -18.52 0.94 8.40
CA ILE A 269 -17.37 0.57 9.23
C ILE A 269 -17.87 0.17 10.62
N ASP A 270 -17.66 -1.09 11.03
CA ASP A 270 -18.18 -1.64 12.28
C ASP A 270 -17.73 -0.86 13.52
N ARG A 271 -16.47 -0.47 13.60
CA ARG A 271 -15.93 0.27 14.74
C ARG A 271 -16.40 1.72 14.84
N GLU A 272 -16.91 2.30 13.76
CA GLU A 272 -17.48 3.64 13.70
C GLU A 272 -19.01 3.62 13.83
N ASP A 273 -19.58 2.42 13.71
CA ASP A 273 -21.03 2.17 13.73
C ASP A 273 -21.80 3.06 12.75
N ALA A 274 -21.16 3.36 11.61
CA ALA A 274 -21.70 4.26 10.60
C ALA A 274 -21.10 4.00 9.21
N CYS A 275 -21.84 4.42 8.19
CA CYS A 275 -21.37 4.41 6.82
C CYS A 275 -20.44 5.60 6.55
N ALA A 276 -19.22 5.35 6.10
CA ALA A 276 -18.25 6.40 5.77
C ALA A 276 -18.67 7.26 4.57
N ALA A 277 -19.55 6.75 3.69
CA ALA A 277 -20.02 7.48 2.51
C ALA A 277 -21.22 8.38 2.83
N CYS A 278 -22.29 7.85 3.44
CA CYS A 278 -23.52 8.61 3.66
C CYS A 278 -23.79 9.00 5.12
N GLY A 279 -22.96 8.55 6.05
CA GLY A 279 -23.11 8.87 7.48
C GLY A 279 -24.21 8.12 8.21
N GLU A 280 -24.93 7.23 7.52
CA GLU A 280 -26.02 6.50 8.16
C GLU A 280 -25.49 5.56 9.22
N ALA A 281 -26.00 5.70 10.44
CA ALA A 281 -25.81 4.77 11.54
C ALA A 281 -27.00 3.80 11.57
N PHE A 282 -26.73 2.53 11.83
CA PHE A 282 -27.76 1.51 11.82
C PHE A 282 -28.04 1.02 13.24
N ASP A 283 -29.23 1.29 13.76
CA ASP A 283 -29.69 0.81 15.07
C ASP A 283 -30.43 -0.52 14.88
N TYR A 284 -30.03 -1.58 15.58
CA TYR A 284 -30.58 -2.91 15.45
C TYR A 284 -30.65 -3.66 16.79
N GLU A 285 -31.55 -4.62 16.85
CA GLU A 285 -31.66 -5.53 18.00
C GLU A 285 -30.43 -6.45 18.07
N THR A 286 -29.69 -6.36 19.15
CA THR A 286 -28.44 -7.10 19.35
C THR A 286 -28.65 -8.55 19.81
N GLU A 287 -29.86 -8.92 20.26
CA GLU A 287 -30.20 -10.25 20.74
C GLU A 287 -31.41 -10.83 19.99
N CYS A 288 -31.27 -12.07 19.55
CA CYS A 288 -32.34 -12.80 18.88
C CYS A 288 -33.48 -13.17 19.87
N MET A 289 -34.69 -12.69 19.61
CA MET A 289 -35.89 -12.94 20.42
C MET A 289 -36.23 -14.43 20.57
N ARG A 290 -35.78 -15.31 19.66
CA ARG A 290 -36.08 -16.75 19.70
C ARG A 290 -35.03 -17.57 20.42
N CYS A 291 -33.75 -17.32 20.19
CA CYS A 291 -32.66 -18.15 20.76
C CYS A 291 -31.77 -17.42 21.75
N SER A 292 -32.00 -16.12 21.95
CA SER A 292 -31.20 -15.25 22.85
C SER A 292 -29.70 -15.20 22.50
N ASN A 293 -29.31 -15.64 21.33
CA ASN A 293 -27.95 -15.44 20.80
C ASN A 293 -27.83 -14.04 20.22
N GLY A 294 -26.62 -13.48 20.24
CA GLY A 294 -26.33 -12.21 19.57
C GLY A 294 -26.67 -12.26 18.08
N ILE A 295 -27.22 -11.17 17.54
CA ILE A 295 -27.41 -10.98 16.11
C ILE A 295 -26.13 -10.31 15.60
N PRO A 296 -25.36 -10.96 14.71
CA PRO A 296 -24.18 -10.34 14.11
C PRO A 296 -24.57 -9.09 13.29
N LEU A 297 -23.71 -8.07 13.28
CA LEU A 297 -23.92 -6.86 12.47
C LEU A 297 -24.19 -7.18 11.00
N GLU A 298 -23.49 -8.18 10.44
CA GLU A 298 -23.69 -8.65 9.07
C GLU A 298 -25.14 -9.12 8.81
N ASP A 299 -25.72 -9.89 9.75
CA ASP A 299 -27.11 -10.32 9.68
C ASP A 299 -28.06 -9.11 9.73
N ALA A 300 -27.83 -8.17 10.64
CA ALA A 300 -28.65 -6.96 10.78
C ALA A 300 -28.61 -6.11 9.50
N LEU A 301 -27.43 -5.84 8.95
CA LEU A 301 -27.27 -5.08 7.70
C LEU A 301 -27.88 -5.78 6.49
N ALA A 302 -27.94 -7.12 6.51
CA ALA A 302 -28.61 -7.93 5.47
C ALA A 302 -30.15 -7.98 5.61
N GLY A 303 -30.73 -7.24 6.56
CA GLY A 303 -32.18 -7.17 6.77
C GLY A 303 -32.74 -8.23 7.73
N PHE A 304 -31.90 -8.84 8.58
CA PHE A 304 -32.32 -9.75 9.66
C PHE A 304 -32.50 -9.00 11.01
N ASP A 305 -32.89 -7.72 10.95
CA ASP A 305 -33.03 -6.81 12.10
C ASP A 305 -34.37 -6.87 12.80
N GLU A 306 -35.32 -7.68 12.31
CA GLU A 306 -36.64 -7.87 12.94
C GLU A 306 -36.57 -8.69 14.25
N GLY A 307 -35.44 -8.64 14.95
CA GLY A 307 -35.21 -9.32 16.22
C GLY A 307 -34.93 -10.82 16.09
N LEU A 308 -34.63 -11.32 14.91
CA LEU A 308 -34.25 -12.73 14.66
C LEU A 308 -32.89 -12.81 13.95
N CYS A 309 -32.00 -13.70 14.42
CA CYS A 309 -30.78 -14.01 13.68
C CYS A 309 -31.10 -14.80 12.40
N SER A 310 -30.17 -14.78 11.43
CA SER A 310 -30.28 -15.49 10.13
C SER A 310 -30.65 -16.98 10.29
N TYR A 311 -30.07 -17.65 11.29
CA TYR A 311 -30.39 -19.05 11.59
C TYR A 311 -31.85 -19.27 12.01
N CYS A 312 -32.37 -18.44 12.92
CA CYS A 312 -33.77 -18.55 13.38
C CYS A 312 -34.78 -18.19 12.28
N THR A 313 -34.49 -17.19 11.47
CA THR A 313 -35.26 -16.83 10.29
C THR A 313 -35.34 -17.97 9.27
N HIS A 314 -34.18 -18.61 9.00
CA HIS A 314 -34.15 -19.75 8.08
C HIS A 314 -34.92 -20.97 8.59
N ILE A 315 -34.92 -21.23 9.91
CA ILE A 315 -35.72 -22.34 10.47
C ILE A 315 -37.21 -22.04 10.37
N MET A 316 -37.64 -20.83 10.68
CA MET A 316 -39.06 -20.47 10.62
C MET A 316 -39.59 -20.49 9.19
N GLY A 317 -38.82 -20.14 8.19
CA GLY A 317 -39.22 -20.24 6.77
C GLY A 317 -39.25 -21.68 6.21
N LYS A 318 -38.83 -22.69 6.98
CA LYS A 318 -38.96 -24.11 6.60
C LYS A 318 -40.22 -24.79 7.17
N ASP A 319 -40.85 -24.17 8.13
CA ASP A 319 -42.05 -24.70 8.80
C ASP A 319 -43.34 -24.19 8.14
N ASP A 320 -43.24 -23.35 7.07
CA ASP A 320 -44.33 -22.95 6.16
C ASP A 320 -44.20 -23.71 4.82
#